data_9952d63e918d68d9e3830661f4373a71
#
_entry.id   9952d63e918d68d9e3830661f4373a71
#
_cell.length_a   1.000
_cell.length_b   1.000
_cell.length_c   1.000
_cell.angle_alpha   90.00
_cell.angle_beta   90.00
_cell.angle_gamma   90.00
#
_symmetry.space_group_name_H-M   'P 1'
#
loop_
_entity.id
_entity.type
_entity.pdbx_description
1 polymer ?
#
loop_
_entity_poly.entity_id
_entity_poly.type
_entity_poly.pdbx_seq_one_letter_code
_entity_poly.pdbx_strand_id
1 'polypeptide(L)'
;MSSDHLRKIKFPCLIKPAQSHTYYEVFRKKMAVVNNLDELEVKFNECKKNNINVTVQEIIVGDICRGLNFNSLFFNGKIMQGFTAYKIRMTDDGYGIPIVVRGRRMIDELWEYSEKLLNKIGYEGYSCIEYKFDESDGLYKLLEVNGRYNRSSLLSVKSGINFPWIEYNYLIYNKDFAHKGYRKNIYYIDEFKDIQINIKKLLKGKQNLFPFLKPYFTTHVFAIFSIKDTKPFFKHILDGLIMMFSAKKSKFSNNNSTNRT
;
A
#
# COMPACT_ATOMS: atom_id res chain seq x y z
N MET A 1 -6.26 27.71 -6.23
CA MET A 1 -5.16 27.78 -5.24
C MET A 1 -4.83 29.26 -5.03
N SER A 2 -4.61 29.72 -3.80
CA SER A 2 -4.13 31.08 -3.58
C SER A 2 -2.64 31.17 -3.92
N SER A 3 -2.18 32.35 -4.37
CA SER A 3 -0.76 32.60 -4.73
C SER A 3 0.23 32.28 -3.61
N ASP A 4 -0.18 32.45 -2.35
CA ASP A 4 0.67 32.15 -1.18
C ASP A 4 0.89 30.65 -0.94
N HIS A 5 -0.06 29.79 -1.34
CA HIS A 5 0.11 28.36 -1.25
C HIS A 5 1.06 27.84 -2.33
N LEU A 6 1.05 28.42 -3.53
CA LEU A 6 1.93 28.03 -4.64
C LEU A 6 3.40 28.29 -4.33
N ARG A 7 3.72 29.37 -3.60
CA ARG A 7 5.09 29.73 -3.21
C ARG A 7 5.74 28.78 -2.21
N LYS A 8 4.94 27.98 -1.50
CA LYS A 8 5.41 27.02 -0.48
C LYS A 8 5.64 25.62 -1.01
N ILE A 9 5.28 25.36 -2.27
CA ILE A 9 5.41 24.03 -2.87
C ILE A 9 6.88 23.78 -3.22
N LYS A 10 7.40 22.66 -2.71
CA LYS A 10 8.71 22.14 -3.11
C LYS A 10 8.55 21.19 -4.28
N PHE A 11 9.38 21.34 -5.30
CA PHE A 11 9.41 20.45 -6.45
C PHE A 11 10.60 19.48 -6.40
N PRO A 12 10.45 18.25 -6.97
CA PRO A 12 9.22 17.70 -7.54
C PRO A 12 8.15 17.43 -6.46
N CYS A 13 6.87 17.48 -6.86
CA CYS A 13 5.77 17.16 -5.98
C CYS A 13 4.76 16.19 -6.63
N LEU A 14 3.84 15.65 -5.83
CA LEU A 14 2.79 14.73 -6.27
C LEU A 14 1.45 15.45 -6.37
N ILE A 15 0.73 15.20 -7.47
CA ILE A 15 -0.71 15.43 -7.54
C ILE A 15 -1.40 14.11 -7.22
N LYS A 16 -2.05 14.05 -6.07
CA LYS A 16 -2.73 12.86 -5.54
C LYS A 16 -4.23 13.10 -5.56
N PRO A 17 -5.03 12.29 -6.29
CA PRO A 17 -6.47 12.45 -6.31
C PRO A 17 -7.11 12.03 -5.00
N ALA A 18 -8.20 12.69 -4.62
CA ALA A 18 -9.03 12.28 -3.49
C ALA A 18 -9.66 10.89 -3.70
N GLN A 19 -9.98 10.56 -4.96
CA GLN A 19 -10.52 9.27 -5.38
C GLN A 19 -9.66 8.68 -6.50
N SER A 20 -8.87 7.65 -6.19
CA SER A 20 -7.91 7.08 -7.12
C SER A 20 -8.55 6.41 -8.34
N HIS A 21 -9.79 5.87 -8.21
CA HIS A 21 -10.46 5.19 -9.31
C HIS A 21 -10.89 6.16 -10.41
N THR A 22 -11.49 7.32 -10.07
CA THR A 22 -11.89 8.34 -11.05
C THR A 22 -10.69 8.91 -11.81
N TYR A 23 -9.59 9.14 -11.11
CA TYR A 23 -8.35 9.58 -11.75
C TYR A 23 -7.79 8.53 -12.70
N TYR A 24 -7.82 7.24 -12.30
CA TYR A 24 -7.34 6.14 -13.12
C TYR A 24 -8.18 5.93 -14.39
N GLU A 25 -9.49 6.13 -14.32
CA GLU A 25 -10.37 6.03 -15.49
C GLU A 25 -9.99 7.03 -16.58
N VAL A 26 -9.63 8.26 -16.18
CA VAL A 26 -9.26 9.35 -17.10
C VAL A 26 -7.80 9.24 -17.55
N PHE A 27 -6.87 9.09 -16.60
CA PHE A 27 -5.44 9.25 -16.88
C PHE A 27 -4.66 7.93 -16.97
N ARG A 28 -5.29 6.79 -16.66
CA ARG A 28 -4.66 5.44 -16.59
C ARG A 28 -3.45 5.39 -15.66
N LYS A 29 -3.39 6.32 -14.71
CA LYS A 29 -2.37 6.43 -13.67
C LYS A 29 -3.06 6.65 -12.33
N LYS A 30 -2.36 6.38 -11.23
CA LYS A 30 -2.91 6.60 -9.88
C LYS A 30 -2.68 8.01 -9.37
N MET A 31 -1.64 8.68 -9.85
CA MET A 31 -1.20 10.02 -9.46
C MET A 31 -0.25 10.56 -10.52
N ALA A 32 0.14 11.83 -10.43
CA ALA A 32 1.17 12.43 -11.28
C ALA A 32 2.30 13.02 -10.43
N VAL A 33 3.54 12.88 -10.91
CA VAL A 33 4.70 13.65 -10.44
C VAL A 33 4.80 14.87 -11.34
N VAL A 34 5.02 16.04 -10.75
CA VAL A 34 5.25 17.31 -11.45
C VAL A 34 6.53 17.96 -10.93
N ASN A 35 7.31 18.52 -11.84
CA ASN A 35 8.67 18.96 -11.57
C ASN A 35 8.80 20.48 -11.41
N ASN A 36 7.80 21.23 -11.82
CA ASN A 36 7.77 22.69 -11.76
C ASN A 36 6.32 23.22 -11.72
N LEU A 37 6.19 24.52 -11.60
CA LEU A 37 4.89 25.19 -11.48
C LEU A 37 4.05 25.05 -12.73
N ASP A 38 4.64 25.13 -13.91
CA ASP A 38 3.91 25.05 -15.18
C ASP A 38 3.27 23.67 -15.36
N GLU A 39 4.03 22.60 -15.08
CA GLU A 39 3.49 21.23 -15.07
C GLU A 39 2.38 21.05 -14.04
N LEU A 40 2.52 21.68 -12.86
CA LEU A 40 1.50 21.64 -11.82
C LEU A 40 0.20 22.29 -12.28
N GLU A 41 0.29 23.48 -12.87
CA GLU A 41 -0.89 24.24 -13.36
C GLU A 41 -1.60 23.48 -14.48
N VAL A 42 -0.85 22.96 -15.46
CA VAL A 42 -1.41 22.14 -16.54
C VAL A 42 -2.17 20.93 -15.96
N LYS A 43 -1.51 20.17 -15.09
CA LYS A 43 -2.12 18.96 -14.53
C LYS A 43 -3.30 19.27 -13.60
N PHE A 44 -3.23 20.33 -12.83
CA PHE A 44 -4.33 20.81 -12.00
C PHE A 44 -5.56 21.20 -12.83
N ASN A 45 -5.35 21.93 -13.93
CA ASN A 45 -6.42 22.32 -14.84
C ASN A 45 -7.05 21.11 -15.56
N GLU A 46 -6.26 20.09 -15.93
CA GLU A 46 -6.78 18.83 -16.46
C GLU A 46 -7.67 18.12 -15.45
N CYS A 47 -7.25 18.04 -14.19
CA CYS A 47 -8.05 17.45 -13.12
C CYS A 47 -9.36 18.22 -12.89
N LYS A 48 -9.28 19.55 -12.86
CA LYS A 48 -10.44 20.43 -12.71
C LYS A 48 -11.46 20.25 -13.84
N LYS A 49 -11.01 20.17 -15.10
CA LYS A 49 -11.89 19.91 -16.27
C LYS A 49 -12.64 18.57 -16.15
N ASN A 50 -12.06 17.59 -15.48
CA ASN A 50 -12.67 16.28 -15.28
C ASN A 50 -13.38 16.15 -13.90
N ASN A 51 -13.59 17.25 -13.17
CA ASN A 51 -14.18 17.25 -11.83
C ASN A 51 -13.47 16.35 -10.82
N ILE A 52 -12.14 16.23 -10.91
CA ILE A 52 -11.33 15.40 -10.03
C ILE A 52 -10.69 16.28 -8.96
N ASN A 53 -11.07 16.08 -7.71
CA ASN A 53 -10.44 16.73 -6.57
C ASN A 53 -9.06 16.13 -6.31
N VAL A 54 -8.06 17.00 -6.14
CA VAL A 54 -6.67 16.59 -5.94
C VAL A 54 -6.03 17.33 -4.76
N THR A 55 -5.03 16.68 -4.16
CA THR A 55 -4.13 17.27 -3.18
C THR A 55 -2.73 17.32 -3.78
N VAL A 56 -2.03 18.42 -3.58
CA VAL A 56 -0.60 18.53 -3.89
C VAL A 56 0.18 18.11 -2.65
N GLN A 57 1.08 17.15 -2.81
CA GLN A 57 1.84 16.55 -1.71
C GLN A 57 3.32 16.57 -2.03
N GLU A 58 4.15 16.94 -1.04
CA GLU A 58 5.61 16.84 -1.11
C GLU A 58 6.04 15.39 -1.34
N ILE A 59 7.07 15.19 -2.15
CA ILE A 59 7.73 13.88 -2.30
C ILE A 59 8.75 13.75 -1.18
N ILE A 60 8.52 12.80 -0.29
CA ILE A 60 9.50 12.44 0.74
C ILE A 60 10.62 11.64 0.08
N VAL A 61 11.83 12.20 0.10
CA VAL A 61 13.03 11.59 -0.49
C VAL A 61 13.43 10.33 0.30
N GLY A 62 14.09 9.40 -0.37
CA GLY A 62 14.62 8.18 0.23
C GLY A 62 14.03 6.89 -0.35
N ASP A 63 14.63 5.76 0.02
CA ASP A 63 14.27 4.44 -0.47
C ASP A 63 12.80 4.09 -0.15
N ILE A 64 12.19 3.36 -1.05
CA ILE A 64 10.87 2.75 -0.90
C ILE A 64 10.77 1.89 0.36
N CYS A 65 11.84 1.18 0.68
CA CYS A 65 11.94 0.37 1.90
C CYS A 65 11.91 1.18 3.20
N ARG A 66 11.93 2.52 3.11
CA ARG A 66 11.69 3.44 4.23
C ARG A 66 10.21 3.71 4.48
N GLY A 67 9.34 3.25 3.57
CA GLY A 67 7.88 3.25 3.77
C GLY A 67 7.45 2.16 4.76
N LEU A 68 6.58 2.51 5.68
CA LEU A 68 6.05 1.59 6.67
C LEU A 68 4.56 1.80 6.90
N ASN A 69 3.92 0.75 7.38
CA ASN A 69 2.54 0.76 7.83
C ASN A 69 2.54 0.64 9.35
N PHE A 70 1.86 1.59 10.02
CA PHE A 70 1.45 1.46 11.39
C PHE A 70 -0.02 1.07 11.41
N ASN A 71 -0.31 -0.16 11.80
CA ASN A 71 -1.67 -0.67 11.92
C ASN A 71 -2.11 -0.57 13.37
N SER A 72 -3.28 -0.03 13.64
CA SER A 72 -3.80 0.14 14.99
C SER A 72 -5.28 -0.16 15.10
N LEU A 73 -5.68 -0.57 16.28
CA LEU A 73 -7.07 -0.57 16.71
C LEU A 73 -7.22 0.52 17.77
N PHE A 74 -8.05 1.51 17.48
CA PHE A 74 -8.19 2.71 18.27
C PHE A 74 -9.63 2.89 18.73
N PHE A 75 -9.84 2.98 20.05
CA PHE A 75 -11.14 3.23 20.68
C PHE A 75 -10.95 4.06 21.96
N ASN A 76 -11.97 4.84 22.29
CA ASN A 76 -12.01 5.64 23.53
C ASN A 76 -10.75 6.49 23.74
N GLY A 77 -10.27 7.12 22.66
CA GLY A 77 -9.15 8.06 22.71
C GLY A 77 -7.76 7.40 22.85
N LYS A 78 -7.63 6.08 22.74
CA LYS A 78 -6.34 5.39 22.88
C LYS A 78 -6.18 4.22 21.90
N ILE A 79 -4.94 3.90 21.58
CA ILE A 79 -4.60 2.71 20.81
C ILE A 79 -4.63 1.49 21.73
N MET A 80 -5.55 0.56 21.48
CA MET A 80 -5.66 -0.71 22.21
C MET A 80 -4.57 -1.69 21.77
N GLN A 81 -4.26 -1.71 20.47
CA GLN A 81 -3.29 -2.63 19.90
C GLN A 81 -2.63 -2.00 18.66
N GLY A 82 -1.33 -2.20 18.50
CA GLY A 82 -0.55 -1.66 17.38
C GLY A 82 0.36 -2.70 16.74
N PHE A 83 0.67 -2.53 15.44
CA PHE A 83 1.57 -3.39 14.68
C PHE A 83 2.30 -2.58 13.61
N THR A 84 3.62 -2.70 13.55
CA THR A 84 4.46 -1.99 12.56
C THR A 84 5.03 -2.96 11.53
N ALA A 85 4.96 -2.58 10.26
CA ALA A 85 5.51 -3.36 9.16
C ALA A 85 6.15 -2.47 8.09
N TYR A 86 7.27 -2.93 7.52
CA TYR A 86 8.00 -2.26 6.45
C TYR A 86 7.66 -2.82 5.09
N LYS A 87 7.55 -1.95 4.10
CA LYS A 87 7.37 -2.31 2.69
C LYS A 87 8.73 -2.75 2.14
N ILE A 88 8.86 -4.01 1.71
CA ILE A 88 10.12 -4.59 1.20
C ILE A 88 10.14 -4.58 -0.32
N ARG A 89 9.02 -4.92 -0.97
CA ARG A 89 8.86 -4.86 -2.43
C ARG A 89 7.48 -4.35 -2.79
N MET A 90 7.42 -3.61 -3.90
CA MET A 90 6.19 -3.01 -4.43
C MET A 90 6.01 -3.35 -5.91
N THR A 91 4.81 -3.18 -6.43
CA THR A 91 4.52 -3.43 -7.86
C THR A 91 5.27 -2.47 -8.79
N ASP A 92 5.43 -1.22 -8.37
CA ASP A 92 6.15 -0.17 -9.09
C ASP A 92 7.20 0.46 -8.19
N ASP A 93 8.21 1.06 -8.80
CA ASP A 93 9.33 1.67 -8.09
C ASP A 93 8.88 2.99 -7.41
N GLY A 94 8.15 2.88 -6.28
CA GLY A 94 7.84 3.98 -5.38
C GLY A 94 6.37 4.23 -5.11
N TYR A 95 5.49 3.99 -6.05
CA TYR A 95 4.07 4.39 -5.96
C TYR A 95 3.09 3.23 -6.14
N GLY A 96 3.59 2.01 -6.14
CA GLY A 96 2.80 0.80 -6.35
C GLY A 96 2.12 0.26 -5.10
N ILE A 97 1.63 -0.98 -5.23
CA ILE A 97 1.03 -1.74 -4.12
C ILE A 97 2.14 -2.56 -3.45
N PRO A 98 2.25 -2.58 -2.11
CA PRO A 98 3.18 -3.48 -1.42
C PRO A 98 2.86 -4.95 -1.73
N ILE A 99 3.86 -5.70 -2.21
CA ILE A 99 3.76 -7.13 -2.55
C ILE A 99 4.54 -8.00 -1.57
N VAL A 100 5.60 -7.47 -0.97
CA VAL A 100 6.29 -8.10 0.15
C VAL A 100 6.42 -7.09 1.28
N VAL A 101 5.92 -7.49 2.46
CA VAL A 101 5.92 -6.67 3.68
C VAL A 101 6.52 -7.47 4.82
N ARG A 102 7.30 -6.84 5.69
CA ARG A 102 7.97 -7.49 6.83
C ARG A 102 7.56 -6.86 8.14
N GLY A 103 7.10 -7.68 9.09
CA GLY A 103 6.84 -7.25 10.46
C GLY A 103 8.13 -6.82 11.18
N ARG A 104 8.09 -5.68 11.85
CA ARG A 104 9.22 -5.10 12.59
C ARG A 104 8.83 -4.80 14.03
N ARG A 105 9.82 -4.40 14.86
CA ARG A 105 9.53 -3.91 16.21
C ARG A 105 8.62 -2.68 16.16
N MET A 106 7.86 -2.48 17.21
CA MET A 106 7.12 -1.23 17.43
C MET A 106 8.09 -0.03 17.40
N ILE A 107 7.63 1.07 16.88
CA ILE A 107 8.30 2.37 16.90
C ILE A 107 7.41 3.28 17.77
N ASP A 108 7.90 3.61 18.95
CA ASP A 108 7.13 4.31 19.99
C ASP A 108 6.69 5.70 19.52
N GLU A 109 7.54 6.39 18.77
CA GLU A 109 7.22 7.68 18.15
C GLU A 109 6.00 7.61 17.23
N LEU A 110 5.86 6.53 16.45
CA LEU A 110 4.70 6.34 15.56
C LEU A 110 3.43 6.00 16.32
N TRP A 111 3.56 5.31 17.45
CA TRP A 111 2.43 5.10 18.36
C TRP A 111 1.88 6.43 18.86
N GLU A 112 2.73 7.29 19.40
CA GLU A 112 2.35 8.60 19.90
C GLU A 112 1.76 9.51 18.82
N TYR A 113 2.40 9.56 17.64
CA TYR A 113 1.91 10.36 16.51
C TYR A 113 0.54 9.88 16.03
N SER A 114 0.38 8.56 15.90
CA SER A 114 -0.87 7.95 15.45
C SER A 114 -2.00 8.18 16.45
N GLU A 115 -1.72 8.02 17.74
CA GLU A 115 -2.71 8.25 18.80
C GLU A 115 -3.18 9.70 18.84
N LYS A 116 -2.26 10.66 18.79
CA LYS A 116 -2.59 12.10 18.71
C LYS A 116 -3.40 12.43 17.45
N LEU A 117 -3.02 11.86 16.32
CA LEU A 117 -3.72 12.08 15.04
C LEU A 117 -5.15 11.55 15.09
N LEU A 118 -5.32 10.27 15.49
CA LEU A 118 -6.63 9.62 15.54
C LEU A 118 -7.58 10.30 16.53
N ASN A 119 -7.06 10.74 17.69
CA ASN A 119 -7.80 11.57 18.64
C ASN A 119 -8.28 12.87 18.01
N LYS A 120 -7.37 13.60 17.34
CA LYS A 120 -7.67 14.91 16.77
C LYS A 120 -8.75 14.87 15.69
N ILE A 121 -8.82 13.77 14.94
CA ILE A 121 -9.84 13.59 13.87
C ILE A 121 -11.09 12.86 14.36
N GLY A 122 -11.17 12.48 15.65
CA GLY A 122 -12.32 11.76 16.23
C GLY A 122 -12.54 10.38 15.61
N TYR A 123 -11.46 9.67 15.25
CA TYR A 123 -11.54 8.35 14.61
C TYR A 123 -11.74 7.25 15.64
N GLU A 124 -12.50 6.23 15.28
CA GLU A 124 -12.58 4.97 16.03
C GLU A 124 -12.54 3.76 15.08
N GLY A 125 -11.98 2.65 15.54
CA GLY A 125 -11.84 1.40 14.80
C GLY A 125 -10.42 1.10 14.33
N TYR A 126 -10.33 0.20 13.36
CA TYR A 126 -9.05 -0.19 12.76
C TYR A 126 -8.54 0.86 11.77
N SER A 127 -7.27 1.22 11.90
CA SER A 127 -6.57 2.09 10.95
C SER A 127 -5.26 1.48 10.46
N CYS A 128 -4.91 1.78 9.21
CA CYS A 128 -3.58 1.58 8.64
C CYS A 128 -3.01 2.94 8.24
N ILE A 129 -2.11 3.45 9.06
CA ILE A 129 -1.45 4.74 8.82
C ILE A 129 -0.12 4.49 8.11
N GLU A 130 0.07 5.14 6.97
CA GLU A 130 1.29 5.01 6.19
C GLU A 130 2.25 6.14 6.50
N TYR A 131 3.47 5.77 6.88
CA TYR A 131 4.56 6.70 7.14
C TYR A 131 5.75 6.42 6.21
N LYS A 132 6.57 7.43 6.00
CA LYS A 132 7.89 7.29 5.39
C LYS A 132 8.92 8.02 6.23
N PHE A 133 10.05 7.37 6.46
CA PHE A 133 11.19 8.02 7.09
C PHE A 133 11.86 8.95 6.10
N ASP A 134 11.98 10.22 6.45
CA ASP A 134 12.66 11.23 5.68
C ASP A 134 14.12 11.32 6.15
N GLU A 135 15.05 10.97 5.26
CA GLU A 135 16.48 10.98 5.58
C GLU A 135 17.05 12.39 5.71
N SER A 136 16.34 13.40 5.20
CA SER A 136 16.82 14.79 5.21
C SER A 136 16.70 15.44 6.59
N ASP A 137 15.69 15.06 7.37
CA ASP A 137 15.46 15.64 8.71
C ASP A 137 15.35 14.57 9.82
N GLY A 138 15.44 13.29 9.46
CA GLY A 138 15.38 12.18 10.41
C GLY A 138 14.01 11.89 10.99
N LEU A 139 12.92 12.43 10.42
CA LEU A 139 11.57 12.31 10.94
C LEU A 139 10.69 11.36 10.12
N TYR A 140 9.70 10.78 10.76
CA TYR A 140 8.65 10.05 10.06
C TYR A 140 7.57 11.01 9.56
N LYS A 141 7.34 11.02 8.26
CA LYS A 141 6.30 11.81 7.60
C LYS A 141 5.06 10.98 7.36
N LEU A 142 3.90 11.53 7.70
CA LEU A 142 2.61 10.95 7.38
C LEU A 142 2.35 11.02 5.87
N LEU A 143 1.98 9.89 5.26
CA LEU A 143 1.59 9.82 3.86
C LEU A 143 0.08 9.75 3.68
N GLU A 144 -0.59 8.84 4.41
CA GLU A 144 -2.04 8.70 4.39
C GLU A 144 -2.58 7.89 5.58
N VAL A 145 -3.87 8.05 5.86
CA VAL A 145 -4.62 7.25 6.82
C VAL A 145 -5.67 6.43 6.08
N ASN A 146 -5.61 5.12 6.20
CA ASN A 146 -6.58 4.19 5.64
C ASN A 146 -7.45 3.61 6.76
N GLY A 147 -8.74 4.00 6.83
CA GLY A 147 -9.72 3.50 7.80
C GLY A 147 -10.27 2.12 7.42
N ARG A 148 -9.40 1.19 7.02
CA ARG A 148 -9.77 -0.16 6.58
C ARG A 148 -8.61 -1.13 6.72
N TYR A 149 -8.93 -2.42 6.78
CA TYR A 149 -7.92 -3.46 6.72
C TYR A 149 -7.12 -3.39 5.41
N ASN A 150 -5.80 -3.42 5.51
CA ASN A 150 -4.90 -3.42 4.36
C ASN A 150 -4.69 -4.85 3.81
N ARG A 151 -4.11 -4.97 2.61
CA ARG A 151 -3.85 -6.28 1.98
C ARG A 151 -2.95 -7.18 2.80
N SER A 152 -2.01 -6.62 3.54
CA SER A 152 -1.04 -7.36 4.36
C SER A 152 -1.52 -7.59 5.79
N SER A 153 -2.81 -7.39 6.12
CA SER A 153 -3.34 -7.59 7.48
C SER A 153 -3.14 -9.01 8.01
N LEU A 154 -3.08 -10.03 7.14
CA LEU A 154 -2.70 -11.39 7.54
C LEU A 154 -1.33 -11.49 8.22
N LEU A 155 -0.43 -10.54 7.94
CA LEU A 155 0.88 -10.47 8.58
C LEU A 155 0.77 -10.26 10.09
N SER A 156 -0.12 -9.35 10.52
CA SER A 156 -0.35 -9.11 11.95
C SER A 156 -0.91 -10.35 12.64
N VAL A 157 -1.85 -11.05 12.00
CA VAL A 157 -2.42 -12.31 12.51
C VAL A 157 -1.33 -13.37 12.66
N LYS A 158 -0.48 -13.56 11.64
CA LYS A 158 0.65 -14.50 11.69
C LYS A 158 1.68 -14.12 12.76
N SER A 159 1.80 -12.82 13.02
CA SER A 159 2.69 -12.29 14.06
C SER A 159 2.11 -12.42 15.49
N GLY A 160 0.84 -12.74 15.63
CA GLY A 160 0.15 -12.95 16.91
C GLY A 160 -0.88 -11.89 17.28
N ILE A 161 -1.14 -10.93 16.41
CA ILE A 161 -2.17 -9.91 16.61
C ILE A 161 -3.29 -10.10 15.59
N ASN A 162 -4.41 -10.63 16.04
CA ASN A 162 -5.62 -10.79 15.23
C ASN A 162 -6.55 -9.59 15.44
N PHE A 163 -6.30 -8.48 14.73
CA PHE A 163 -7.10 -7.27 14.83
C PHE A 163 -8.61 -7.51 14.62
N PRO A 164 -9.06 -8.24 13.57
CA PRO A 164 -10.49 -8.50 13.39
C PRO A 164 -11.14 -9.21 14.59
N TRP A 165 -10.42 -10.16 15.20
CA TRP A 165 -10.90 -10.86 16.37
C TRP A 165 -10.95 -9.97 17.62
N ILE A 166 -9.95 -9.12 17.82
CA ILE A 166 -9.90 -8.18 18.93
C ILE A 166 -11.04 -7.16 18.78
N GLU A 167 -11.20 -6.58 17.59
CA GLU A 167 -12.26 -5.61 17.29
C GLU A 167 -13.65 -6.21 17.50
N TYR A 168 -13.91 -7.42 16.98
CA TYR A 168 -15.17 -8.12 17.18
C TYR A 168 -15.49 -8.34 18.66
N ASN A 169 -14.52 -8.85 19.44
CA ASN A 169 -14.75 -9.10 20.87
C ASN A 169 -14.96 -7.81 21.66
N TYR A 170 -14.26 -6.73 21.28
CA TYR A 170 -14.47 -5.43 21.90
C TYR A 170 -15.88 -4.90 21.62
N LEU A 171 -16.28 -4.86 20.35
CA LEU A 171 -17.58 -4.28 19.95
C LEU A 171 -18.79 -5.09 20.41
N ILE A 172 -18.69 -6.43 20.43
CA ILE A 172 -19.83 -7.29 20.75
C ILE A 172 -19.91 -7.65 22.23
N TYR A 173 -18.76 -7.88 22.87
CA TYR A 173 -18.70 -8.37 24.24
C TYR A 173 -18.10 -7.37 25.22
N ASN A 174 -17.78 -6.16 24.76
CA ASN A 174 -17.11 -5.11 25.54
C ASN A 174 -15.85 -5.64 26.25
N LYS A 175 -15.14 -6.58 25.59
CA LYS A 175 -13.97 -7.24 26.14
C LYS A 175 -12.72 -6.42 25.87
N ASP A 176 -12.12 -5.93 26.92
CA ASP A 176 -10.85 -5.19 26.83
C ASP A 176 -9.68 -6.14 26.58
N PHE A 177 -8.72 -5.72 25.77
CA PHE A 177 -7.51 -6.46 25.45
C PHE A 177 -6.30 -5.63 25.83
N ALA A 178 -5.50 -6.16 26.73
CA ALA A 178 -4.20 -5.57 27.03
C ALA A 178 -3.29 -5.62 25.78
N HIS A 179 -2.54 -4.53 25.56
CA HIS A 179 -1.53 -4.51 24.51
C HIS A 179 -0.56 -5.68 24.66
N LYS A 180 -0.41 -6.48 23.62
CA LYS A 180 0.51 -7.62 23.58
C LYS A 180 1.61 -7.38 22.55
N GLY A 181 2.82 -7.72 22.90
CA GLY A 181 3.92 -7.82 21.94
C GLY A 181 3.62 -8.85 20.84
N TYR A 182 4.35 -8.76 19.75
CA TYR A 182 4.19 -9.64 18.60
C TYR A 182 5.51 -10.15 18.05
N ARG A 183 5.44 -11.24 17.29
CA ARG A 183 6.62 -11.82 16.63
C ARG A 183 7.06 -10.94 15.47
N LYS A 184 8.37 -10.66 15.43
CA LYS A 184 9.02 -9.83 14.40
C LYS A 184 9.56 -10.71 13.28
N ASN A 185 9.99 -10.06 12.18
CA ASN A 185 10.70 -10.69 11.07
C ASN A 185 9.90 -11.77 10.32
N ILE A 186 8.58 -11.71 10.42
CA ILE A 186 7.67 -12.51 9.60
C ILE A 186 7.38 -11.70 8.33
N TYR A 187 7.25 -12.41 7.19
CA TYR A 187 6.92 -11.78 5.91
C TYR A 187 5.48 -12.06 5.48
N TYR A 188 4.85 -11.09 4.88
CA TYR A 188 3.69 -11.25 4.01
C TYR A 188 4.20 -11.22 2.57
N ILE A 189 3.73 -12.15 1.73
CA ILE A 189 4.13 -12.27 0.34
C ILE A 189 2.87 -12.40 -0.53
N ASP A 190 2.66 -11.45 -1.47
CA ASP A 190 1.72 -11.62 -2.58
C ASP A 190 2.44 -12.45 -3.64
N GLU A 191 2.37 -13.77 -3.52
CA GLU A 191 3.22 -14.72 -4.22
C GLU A 191 3.09 -14.61 -5.74
N PHE A 192 1.90 -14.38 -6.26
CA PHE A 192 1.69 -14.27 -7.70
C PHE A 192 2.31 -12.98 -8.26
N LYS A 193 2.07 -11.86 -7.62
CA LYS A 193 2.63 -10.58 -8.08
C LYS A 193 4.12 -10.51 -7.88
N ASP A 194 4.62 -11.03 -6.75
CA ASP A 194 6.05 -11.04 -6.47
C ASP A 194 6.82 -11.85 -7.50
N ILE A 195 6.35 -13.07 -7.80
CA ILE A 195 6.95 -13.91 -8.84
C ILE A 195 6.83 -13.26 -10.21
N GLN A 196 5.65 -12.78 -10.61
CA GLN A 196 5.40 -12.20 -11.94
C GLN A 196 6.31 -11.00 -12.23
N ILE A 197 6.50 -10.12 -11.24
CA ILE A 197 7.29 -8.89 -11.41
C ILE A 197 8.78 -9.20 -11.33
N ASN A 198 9.19 -10.01 -10.35
CA ASN A 198 10.61 -10.16 -10.06
C ASN A 198 11.30 -11.21 -10.94
N ILE A 199 10.61 -12.22 -11.47
CA ILE A 199 11.18 -13.11 -12.49
C ILE A 199 11.68 -12.29 -13.68
N LYS A 200 10.89 -11.33 -14.17
CA LYS A 200 11.31 -10.46 -15.28
C LYS A 200 12.55 -9.62 -14.94
N LYS A 201 12.65 -9.14 -13.69
CA LYS A 201 13.83 -8.39 -13.22
C LYS A 201 15.05 -9.30 -13.07
N LEU A 202 14.89 -10.51 -12.56
CA LEU A 202 15.95 -11.53 -12.46
C LEU A 202 16.51 -11.92 -13.82
N LEU A 203 15.63 -12.26 -14.78
CA LEU A 203 16.05 -12.63 -16.14
C LEU A 203 16.79 -11.51 -16.88
N LYS A 204 16.54 -10.24 -16.51
CA LYS A 204 17.25 -9.07 -17.05
C LYS A 204 18.50 -8.70 -16.26
N GLY A 205 18.91 -9.49 -15.26
CA GLY A 205 20.05 -9.18 -14.38
C GLY A 205 19.85 -7.93 -13.50
N LYS A 206 18.60 -7.43 -13.38
CA LYS A 206 18.28 -6.22 -12.61
C LYS A 206 18.00 -6.48 -11.13
N GLN A 207 18.08 -7.73 -10.69
CA GLN A 207 17.84 -8.13 -9.30
C GLN A 207 18.69 -9.33 -8.92
N ASN A 208 19.22 -9.33 -7.70
CA ASN A 208 19.96 -10.46 -7.15
C ASN A 208 19.00 -11.54 -6.65
N LEU A 209 19.35 -12.81 -6.93
CA LEU A 209 18.53 -13.97 -6.59
C LEU A 209 18.36 -14.14 -5.07
N PHE A 210 19.43 -14.00 -4.29
CA PHE A 210 19.42 -14.22 -2.85
C PHE A 210 18.47 -13.26 -2.09
N PRO A 211 18.51 -11.93 -2.28
CA PRO A 211 17.55 -11.02 -1.67
C PRO A 211 16.09 -11.27 -2.14
N PHE A 212 15.90 -11.77 -3.38
CA PHE A 212 14.59 -12.16 -3.86
C PHE A 212 14.04 -13.37 -3.09
N LEU A 213 14.84 -14.41 -2.92
CA LEU A 213 14.40 -15.67 -2.29
C LEU A 213 14.30 -15.61 -0.77
N LYS A 214 15.06 -14.73 -0.11
CA LYS A 214 15.11 -14.62 1.36
C LYS A 214 13.74 -14.63 2.06
N PRO A 215 12.71 -13.88 1.64
CA PRO A 215 11.38 -13.92 2.26
C PRO A 215 10.72 -15.30 2.22
N TYR A 216 10.96 -16.09 1.17
CA TYR A 216 10.37 -17.43 1.00
C TYR A 216 11.00 -18.49 1.90
N PHE A 217 12.27 -18.30 2.30
CA PHE A 217 12.99 -19.21 3.21
C PHE A 217 12.93 -18.77 4.67
N THR A 218 12.21 -17.71 4.99
CA THR A 218 11.95 -17.26 6.35
C THR A 218 10.49 -17.46 6.72
N THR A 219 10.13 -17.31 7.99
CA THR A 219 8.73 -17.38 8.41
C THR A 219 7.89 -16.37 7.63
N HIS A 220 6.85 -16.84 6.95
CA HIS A 220 6.00 -16.00 6.11
C HIS A 220 4.54 -16.44 6.13
N VAL A 221 3.68 -15.59 5.55
CA VAL A 221 2.31 -15.89 5.18
C VAL A 221 2.10 -15.41 3.75
N PHE A 222 1.50 -16.26 2.93
CA PHE A 222 1.12 -15.92 1.56
C PHE A 222 -0.21 -15.17 1.54
N ALA A 223 -0.41 -14.39 0.48
CA ALA A 223 -1.66 -13.65 0.28
C ALA A 223 -2.84 -14.58 0.01
N ILE A 224 -2.61 -15.67 -0.72
CA ILE A 224 -3.65 -16.57 -1.22
C ILE A 224 -3.39 -18.03 -0.80
N PHE A 225 -2.13 -18.51 -0.91
CA PHE A 225 -1.83 -19.91 -0.62
C PHE A 225 -1.94 -20.22 0.87
N SER A 226 -2.75 -21.25 1.19
CA SER A 226 -2.84 -21.82 2.52
C SER A 226 -2.89 -23.34 2.43
N ILE A 227 -2.06 -24.04 3.22
CA ILE A 227 -2.09 -25.51 3.32
C ILE A 227 -3.45 -26.00 3.87
N LYS A 228 -4.12 -25.19 4.69
CA LYS A 228 -5.41 -25.54 5.28
C LYS A 228 -6.57 -25.42 4.28
N ASP A 229 -6.43 -24.57 3.27
CA ASP A 229 -7.38 -24.41 2.19
C ASP A 229 -6.65 -24.00 0.90
N THR A 230 -6.44 -24.97 0.02
CA THR A 230 -5.72 -24.78 -1.25
C THR A 230 -6.63 -24.36 -2.40
N LYS A 231 -7.96 -24.47 -2.27
CA LYS A 231 -8.92 -24.19 -3.34
C LYS A 231 -8.80 -22.75 -3.90
N PRO A 232 -8.69 -21.69 -3.05
CA PRO A 232 -8.55 -20.32 -3.57
C PRO A 232 -7.28 -20.14 -4.43
N PHE A 233 -6.19 -20.81 -4.08
CA PHE A 233 -4.94 -20.75 -4.83
C PHE A 233 -5.09 -21.33 -6.23
N PHE A 234 -5.65 -22.55 -6.36
CA PHE A 234 -5.87 -23.17 -7.68
C PHE A 234 -6.90 -22.40 -8.50
N LYS A 235 -7.97 -21.90 -7.87
CA LYS A 235 -8.96 -21.05 -8.54
C LYS A 235 -8.31 -19.78 -9.10
N HIS A 236 -7.44 -19.14 -8.34
CA HIS A 236 -6.73 -17.93 -8.79
C HIS A 236 -5.83 -18.21 -10.00
N ILE A 237 -5.12 -19.36 -10.03
CA ILE A 237 -4.35 -19.79 -11.20
C ILE A 237 -5.26 -19.98 -12.41
N LEU A 238 -6.35 -20.71 -12.23
CA LEU A 238 -7.30 -20.99 -13.31
C LEU A 238 -7.88 -19.70 -13.91
N ASP A 239 -8.32 -18.78 -13.06
CA ASP A 239 -8.85 -17.48 -13.51
C ASP A 239 -7.81 -16.67 -14.26
N GLY A 240 -6.55 -16.68 -13.80
CA GLY A 240 -5.44 -16.06 -14.50
C GLY A 240 -5.20 -16.63 -15.89
N LEU A 241 -5.26 -17.95 -16.03
CA LEU A 241 -5.15 -18.63 -17.33
C LEU A 241 -6.32 -18.27 -18.27
N ILE A 242 -7.56 -18.31 -17.77
CA ILE A 242 -8.76 -17.93 -18.53
C ILE A 242 -8.64 -16.49 -19.03
N MET A 243 -8.24 -15.54 -18.19
CA MET A 243 -8.04 -14.15 -18.59
C MET A 243 -6.96 -13.99 -19.66
N MET A 244 -5.85 -14.74 -19.58
CA MET A 244 -4.79 -14.72 -20.60
C MET A 244 -5.28 -15.22 -21.96
N PHE A 245 -6.07 -16.29 -21.98
CA PHE A 245 -6.62 -16.84 -23.23
C PHE A 245 -7.69 -15.92 -23.83
N SER A 246 -8.56 -15.34 -23.00
CA SER A 246 -9.59 -14.39 -23.44
C SER A 246 -8.97 -13.09 -24.01
N ALA A 247 -7.92 -12.56 -23.40
CA ALA A 247 -7.21 -11.38 -23.89
C ALA A 247 -6.49 -11.64 -25.24
N LYS A 248 -5.95 -12.86 -25.44
CA LYS A 248 -5.39 -13.27 -26.76
C LYS A 248 -6.47 -13.32 -27.83
N LYS A 249 -7.66 -13.86 -27.54
CA LYS A 249 -8.76 -13.98 -28.48
C LYS A 249 -9.27 -12.61 -28.95
N SER A 250 -9.38 -11.66 -28.04
CA SER A 250 -9.80 -10.28 -28.36
C SER A 250 -8.77 -9.54 -29.24
N LYS A 251 -7.47 -9.74 -29.04
CA LYS A 251 -6.42 -9.17 -29.90
C LYS A 251 -6.42 -9.76 -31.31
N PHE A 252 -6.68 -11.05 -31.46
CA PHE A 252 -6.80 -11.69 -32.77
C PHE A 252 -8.04 -11.22 -33.52
N SER A 253 -9.16 -11.01 -32.85
CA SER A 253 -10.39 -10.49 -33.47
C SER A 253 -10.22 -9.07 -34.00
N ASN A 254 -9.55 -8.18 -33.24
CA ASN A 254 -9.32 -6.80 -33.67
C ASN A 254 -8.31 -6.67 -34.82
N ASN A 255 -7.29 -7.54 -34.91
CA ASN A 255 -6.36 -7.54 -36.05
C ASN A 255 -6.98 -8.06 -37.36
N ASN A 256 -8.00 -8.89 -37.30
CA ASN A 256 -8.70 -9.37 -38.48
C ASN A 256 -9.77 -8.40 -39.00
N SER A 257 -10.22 -7.42 -38.17
CA SER A 257 -11.15 -6.40 -38.63
C SER A 257 -10.44 -5.21 -39.30
N THR A 258 -9.17 -4.96 -39.00
CA THR A 258 -8.36 -3.88 -39.64
C THR A 258 -7.71 -4.26 -40.97
N ASN A 259 -7.72 -5.57 -41.35
CA ASN A 259 -7.21 -6.04 -42.65
C ASN A 259 -8.32 -6.26 -43.69
N ARG A 260 -9.54 -5.77 -43.46
CA ARG A 260 -10.69 -5.88 -44.38
C ARG A 260 -11.25 -4.56 -44.88
N THR A 261 -10.47 -3.49 -44.74
CA THR A 261 -10.79 -2.16 -45.34
C THR A 261 -9.75 -1.76 -46.37
#